data_9917d498e9a7dd67eaedaa8b6acb4d60
#
_entry.id   9917d498e9a7dd67eaedaa8b6acb4d60
#
_cell.length_a   1.000
_cell.length_b   1.000
_cell.length_c   1.000
_cell.angle_alpha   90.00
_cell.angle_beta   90.00
_cell.angle_gamma   90.00
#
_symmetry.space_group_name_H-M   'P 1'
#
loop_
_entity.id
_entity.type
_entity.pdbx_description
1 polymer ?
#
loop_
_entity_poly.entity_id
_entity_poly.type
_entity_poly.pdbx_seq_one_letter_code
_entity_poly.pdbx_strand_id
1 'polypeptide(L)'
;MMNHLLTFAQILFKNKALSSDGQAYEDLFIRTMEEMSTSFQPVKPQGPLGDKKNDGFDYVTGEYYQCYAPEDLSKNIPTAVNKLQKSADGLVGYWDSISKIKKIYFVVNDNYKGLYPEIHQKLADLRTQYVGIEFELFRTKDLERRVLSLDIDTIQRIIGILPNPQSTLLEPNYLTEVLNHLMNFKSNFSESSLPNQLDFTKKIKQNELSDYIGSHLQLAHHSIYQVIQYFKYNSDFEKDELQKKFITLYQQEVESVEVIEDKTNIIFINLFNKISPRDNQSVKMAVLILMAYYFEACDIFEEPQ
;
A
#
# COMPACT_ATOMS: atom_id res chain seq x y z
N MET A 1 -5.00 20.73 6.93
CA MET A 1 -3.68 20.07 6.86
C MET A 1 -3.75 18.61 7.32
N MET A 2 -4.24 18.29 8.53
CA MET A 2 -4.35 16.91 9.04
C MET A 2 -5.25 16.00 8.17
N ASN A 3 -6.39 16.49 7.67
CA ASN A 3 -7.28 15.71 6.80
C ASN A 3 -6.60 15.27 5.49
N HIS A 4 -5.74 16.11 4.91
CA HIS A 4 -5.04 15.76 3.66
C HIS A 4 -3.98 14.67 3.87
N LEU A 5 -3.25 14.69 4.99
CA LEU A 5 -2.28 13.64 5.33
C LEU A 5 -2.98 12.28 5.54
N LEU A 6 -4.13 12.28 6.22
CA LEU A 6 -4.92 11.06 6.42
C LEU A 6 -5.45 10.49 5.11
N THR A 7 -5.89 11.35 4.17
CA THR A 7 -6.33 10.90 2.85
C THR A 7 -5.19 10.21 2.09
N PHE A 8 -3.98 10.77 2.14
CA PHE A 8 -2.82 10.14 1.50
C PHE A 8 -2.39 8.86 2.19
N ALA A 9 -2.40 8.85 3.51
CA ALA A 9 -2.17 7.64 4.29
C ALA A 9 -3.16 6.53 3.91
N GLN A 10 -4.43 6.88 3.68
CA GLN A 10 -5.45 5.96 3.21
C GLN A 10 -5.11 5.36 1.84
N ILE A 11 -4.70 6.21 0.88
CA ILE A 11 -4.32 5.74 -0.47
C ILE A 11 -3.09 4.83 -0.38
N LEU A 12 -2.07 5.21 0.40
CA LEU A 12 -0.87 4.38 0.62
C LEU A 12 -1.21 3.05 1.31
N PHE A 13 -2.08 3.07 2.31
CA PHE A 13 -2.52 1.84 2.97
C PHE A 13 -3.27 0.94 2.00
N LYS A 14 -4.23 1.51 1.23
CA LYS A 14 -5.00 0.78 0.21
C LYS A 14 -4.08 0.12 -0.81
N ASN A 15 -3.11 0.88 -1.32
CA ASN A 15 -2.08 0.37 -2.23
C ASN A 15 -1.29 -0.79 -1.61
N LYS A 16 -0.80 -0.60 -0.38
CA LYS A 16 -0.02 -1.62 0.32
C LYS A 16 -0.84 -2.90 0.56
N ALA A 17 -2.10 -2.77 0.96
CA ALA A 17 -2.98 -3.91 1.18
C ALA A 17 -3.29 -4.66 -0.11
N LEU A 18 -3.56 -3.94 -1.23
CA LEU A 18 -3.82 -4.53 -2.54
C LEU A 18 -2.59 -5.23 -3.14
N SER A 19 -1.38 -4.79 -2.82
CA SER A 19 -0.13 -5.40 -3.28
C SER A 19 0.42 -6.47 -2.32
N SER A 20 -0.29 -6.76 -1.23
CA SER A 20 0.13 -7.72 -0.21
C SER A 20 -0.75 -8.96 -0.26
N ASP A 21 -0.14 -10.13 -0.37
CA ASP A 21 -0.77 -11.43 -0.22
C ASP A 21 0.02 -12.31 0.77
N GLY A 22 -0.54 -13.44 1.18
CA GLY A 22 0.11 -14.40 2.06
C GLY A 22 0.82 -13.75 3.24
N GLN A 23 2.13 -13.97 3.35
CA GLN A 23 2.96 -13.47 4.44
C GLN A 23 3.04 -11.94 4.48
N ALA A 24 3.07 -11.27 3.33
CA ALA A 24 3.18 -9.81 3.29
C ALA A 24 1.95 -9.11 3.91
N TYR A 25 0.76 -9.69 3.73
CA TYR A 25 -0.45 -9.18 4.36
C TYR A 25 -0.49 -9.50 5.87
N GLU A 26 -0.06 -10.70 6.25
CA GLU A 26 0.09 -11.08 7.66
C GLU A 26 1.06 -10.16 8.39
N ASP A 27 2.22 -9.85 7.79
CA ASP A 27 3.20 -8.91 8.34
C ASP A 27 2.62 -7.49 8.50
N LEU A 28 1.81 -7.03 7.54
CA LEU A 28 1.10 -5.75 7.63
C LEU A 28 0.10 -5.76 8.80
N PHE A 29 -0.66 -6.84 8.94
CA PHE A 29 -1.60 -7.03 10.04
C PHE A 29 -0.88 -7.05 11.40
N ILE A 30 0.14 -7.88 11.55
CA ILE A 30 0.92 -8.02 12.80
C ILE A 30 1.50 -6.66 13.21
N ARG A 31 2.19 -5.97 12.29
CA ARG A 31 2.76 -4.64 12.55
C ARG A 31 1.70 -3.65 13.03
N THR A 32 0.53 -3.66 12.42
CA THR A 32 -0.58 -2.78 12.83
C THR A 32 -1.05 -3.11 14.25
N MET A 33 -1.20 -4.38 14.58
CA MET A 33 -1.70 -4.79 15.89
C MET A 33 -0.69 -4.54 17.01
N GLU A 34 0.61 -4.71 16.75
CA GLU A 34 1.69 -4.36 17.69
C GLU A 34 1.74 -2.86 18.01
N GLU A 35 1.48 -2.00 17.02
CA GLU A 35 1.39 -0.54 17.25
C GLU A 35 0.10 -0.14 17.98
N MET A 36 -0.94 -0.94 17.92
CA MET A 36 -2.23 -0.64 18.54
C MET A 36 -2.36 -1.13 19.98
N SER A 37 -1.76 -2.27 20.30
CA SER A 37 -1.95 -2.93 21.60
C SER A 37 -0.65 -3.52 22.12
N THR A 38 -0.26 -3.09 23.32
CA THR A 38 0.91 -3.64 24.02
C THR A 38 0.68 -5.06 24.55
N SER A 39 -0.57 -5.50 24.63
CA SER A 39 -0.94 -6.88 25.03
C SER A 39 -1.03 -7.85 23.85
N PHE A 40 -0.96 -7.34 22.62
CA PHE A 40 -0.92 -8.20 21.44
C PHE A 40 0.42 -8.93 21.34
N GLN A 41 0.35 -10.24 21.09
CA GLN A 41 1.51 -11.11 20.95
C GLN A 41 1.46 -11.82 19.59
N PRO A 42 2.41 -11.56 18.68
CA PRO A 42 2.53 -12.31 17.43
C PRO A 42 3.05 -13.73 17.74
N VAL A 43 2.60 -14.71 16.98
CA VAL A 43 3.01 -16.10 17.12
C VAL A 43 3.86 -16.51 15.91
N LYS A 44 5.06 -17.04 16.18
CA LYS A 44 5.94 -17.55 15.13
C LYS A 44 5.80 -19.05 14.95
N PRO A 45 5.73 -19.56 13.71
CA PRO A 45 5.74 -20.98 13.43
C PRO A 45 7.00 -21.66 13.99
N GLN A 46 6.83 -22.79 14.66
CA GLN A 46 7.95 -23.57 15.19
C GLN A 46 8.13 -24.86 14.37
N GLY A 47 8.95 -24.80 13.33
CA GLY A 47 9.29 -25.95 12.50
C GLY A 47 8.06 -26.77 12.07
N PRO A 48 8.07 -28.11 12.22
CA PRO A 48 6.93 -28.95 11.82
C PRO A 48 5.65 -28.75 12.65
N LEU A 49 5.77 -28.15 13.84
CA LEU A 49 4.61 -27.89 14.72
C LEU A 49 3.77 -26.70 14.25
N GLY A 50 4.34 -25.80 13.45
CA GLY A 50 3.70 -24.57 12.97
C GLY A 50 3.33 -23.61 14.11
N ASP A 51 2.40 -22.71 13.83
CA ASP A 51 1.84 -21.69 14.74
C ASP A 51 0.60 -22.19 15.51
N LYS A 52 0.18 -23.43 15.26
CA LYS A 52 -1.07 -24.00 15.78
C LYS A 52 -2.30 -23.17 15.40
N LYS A 53 -2.28 -22.60 14.19
CA LYS A 53 -3.36 -21.79 13.62
C LYS A 53 -3.58 -20.45 14.32
N ASN A 54 -2.53 -19.87 14.88
CA ASN A 54 -2.56 -18.60 15.57
C ASN A 54 -1.45 -17.68 15.06
N ASP A 55 -1.78 -16.65 14.33
CA ASP A 55 -0.79 -15.67 13.86
C ASP A 55 -0.54 -14.57 14.90
N GLY A 56 -1.47 -14.40 15.85
CA GLY A 56 -1.32 -13.51 17.00
C GLY A 56 -2.55 -13.55 17.91
N PHE A 57 -2.37 -13.12 19.16
CA PHE A 57 -3.45 -13.04 20.14
C PHE A 57 -3.22 -11.89 21.11
N ASP A 58 -4.31 -11.37 21.67
CA ASP A 58 -4.29 -10.43 22.78
C ASP A 58 -4.70 -11.18 24.07
N TYR A 59 -3.74 -11.35 24.99
CA TYR A 59 -3.95 -12.13 26.21
C TYR A 59 -4.85 -11.42 27.23
N VAL A 60 -5.04 -10.11 27.12
CA VAL A 60 -5.91 -9.34 28.03
C VAL A 60 -7.36 -9.49 27.60
N THR A 61 -7.63 -9.33 26.32
CA THR A 61 -8.99 -9.42 25.77
C THR A 61 -9.45 -10.87 25.52
N GLY A 62 -8.52 -11.80 25.28
CA GLY A 62 -8.79 -13.18 24.87
C GLY A 62 -9.16 -13.28 23.40
N GLU A 63 -8.67 -12.36 22.59
CA GLU A 63 -8.89 -12.30 21.14
C GLU A 63 -7.73 -12.98 20.40
N TYR A 64 -8.07 -13.82 19.44
CA TYR A 64 -7.15 -14.62 18.65
C TYR A 64 -7.32 -14.30 17.16
N TYR A 65 -6.24 -14.31 16.41
CA TYR A 65 -6.23 -13.86 15.03
C TYR A 65 -5.56 -14.89 14.13
N GLN A 66 -6.23 -15.24 13.03
CA GLN A 66 -5.67 -16.09 11.99
C GLN A 66 -5.81 -15.41 10.65
N CYS A 67 -4.69 -15.14 9.98
CA CYS A 67 -4.64 -14.48 8.70
C CYS A 67 -4.89 -15.45 7.53
N TYR A 68 -5.64 -14.98 6.55
CA TYR A 68 -5.85 -15.65 5.28
C TYR A 68 -5.90 -14.62 4.15
N ALA A 69 -4.82 -14.51 3.41
CA ALA A 69 -4.66 -13.55 2.33
C ALA A 69 -4.18 -14.26 1.06
N PRO A 70 -5.04 -15.03 0.38
CA PRO A 70 -4.70 -15.62 -0.90
C PRO A 70 -4.61 -14.55 -1.97
N GLU A 71 -3.78 -14.76 -3.00
CA GLU A 71 -3.68 -13.90 -4.18
C GLU A 71 -5.06 -13.66 -4.83
N ASP A 72 -5.89 -14.71 -4.92
CA ASP A 72 -7.26 -14.62 -5.44
C ASP A 72 -8.22 -15.48 -4.59
N LEU A 73 -9.04 -14.79 -3.81
CA LEU A 73 -10.04 -15.43 -2.96
C LEU A 73 -11.16 -16.11 -3.78
N SER A 74 -11.50 -15.57 -4.96
CA SER A 74 -12.60 -16.07 -5.80
C SER A 74 -12.35 -17.49 -6.33
N LYS A 75 -11.10 -17.81 -6.64
CA LYS A 75 -10.70 -19.13 -7.15
C LYS A 75 -10.66 -20.22 -6.09
N ASN A 76 -10.74 -19.86 -4.81
CA ASN A 76 -10.44 -20.76 -3.70
C ASN A 76 -11.46 -20.76 -2.56
N ILE A 77 -12.75 -20.46 -2.85
CA ILE A 77 -13.80 -20.40 -1.82
C ILE A 77 -13.89 -21.71 -0.99
N PRO A 78 -13.92 -22.93 -1.58
CA PRO A 78 -13.95 -24.16 -0.80
C PRO A 78 -12.72 -24.34 0.10
N THR A 79 -11.56 -23.90 -0.37
CA THR A 79 -10.31 -23.92 0.41
C THR A 79 -10.39 -22.93 1.57
N ALA A 80 -10.93 -21.73 1.36
CA ALA A 80 -11.15 -20.73 2.41
C ALA A 80 -12.07 -21.27 3.50
N VAL A 81 -13.24 -21.83 3.13
CA VAL A 81 -14.20 -22.45 4.06
C VAL A 81 -13.56 -23.58 4.87
N ASN A 82 -12.79 -24.46 4.22
CA ASN A 82 -12.08 -25.54 4.91
C ASN A 82 -10.97 -25.01 5.84
N LYS A 83 -10.26 -23.95 5.43
CA LYS A 83 -9.25 -23.31 6.27
C LYS A 83 -9.87 -22.68 7.52
N LEU A 84 -11.04 -22.05 7.42
CA LEU A 84 -11.78 -21.52 8.57
C LEU A 84 -12.07 -22.61 9.60
N GLN A 85 -12.60 -23.78 9.16
CA GLN A 85 -12.86 -24.91 10.07
C GLN A 85 -11.57 -25.38 10.75
N LYS A 86 -10.54 -25.69 9.95
CA LYS A 86 -9.26 -26.19 10.47
C LYS A 86 -8.58 -25.20 11.41
N SER A 87 -8.74 -23.91 11.16
CA SER A 87 -8.18 -22.86 12.03
C SER A 87 -8.93 -22.80 13.35
N ALA A 88 -10.26 -22.85 13.33
CA ALA A 88 -11.07 -22.91 14.56
C ALA A 88 -10.73 -24.13 15.39
N ASP A 89 -10.69 -25.32 14.77
CA ASP A 89 -10.36 -26.57 15.45
C ASP A 89 -8.96 -26.53 16.08
N GLY A 90 -7.97 -26.02 15.34
CA GLY A 90 -6.59 -25.91 15.81
C GLY A 90 -6.42 -24.89 16.94
N LEU A 91 -7.03 -23.70 16.81
CA LEU A 91 -7.01 -22.67 17.84
C LEU A 91 -7.66 -23.18 19.14
N VAL A 92 -8.89 -23.64 19.06
CA VAL A 92 -9.63 -24.10 20.26
C VAL A 92 -8.95 -25.34 20.88
N GLY A 93 -8.51 -26.28 20.02
CA GLY A 93 -7.89 -27.53 20.51
C GLY A 93 -6.55 -27.35 21.21
N TYR A 94 -5.83 -26.25 20.93
CA TYR A 94 -4.50 -26.03 21.52
C TYR A 94 -4.46 -24.82 22.45
N TRP A 95 -4.94 -23.65 22.01
CA TRP A 95 -4.72 -22.40 22.70
C TRP A 95 -5.69 -22.13 23.85
N ASP A 96 -6.91 -22.66 23.81
CA ASP A 96 -7.91 -22.42 24.87
C ASP A 96 -7.46 -22.94 26.24
N SER A 97 -6.57 -23.93 26.25
CA SER A 97 -5.95 -24.44 27.50
C SER A 97 -4.80 -23.56 28.01
N ILE A 98 -4.20 -22.76 27.16
CA ILE A 98 -3.08 -21.86 27.49
C ILE A 98 -3.61 -20.49 27.95
N SER A 99 -4.50 -19.93 27.18
CA SER A 99 -5.17 -18.67 27.49
C SER A 99 -6.58 -18.74 26.93
N LYS A 100 -7.57 -18.46 27.79
CA LYS A 100 -9.00 -18.63 27.47
C LYS A 100 -9.39 -17.81 26.23
N ILE A 101 -9.89 -18.50 25.22
CA ILE A 101 -10.39 -17.88 23.98
C ILE A 101 -11.79 -17.33 24.25
N LYS A 102 -11.96 -16.03 23.99
CA LYS A 102 -13.28 -15.38 24.00
C LYS A 102 -13.75 -15.09 22.58
N LYS A 103 -12.80 -14.73 21.70
CA LYS A 103 -13.10 -14.35 20.32
C LYS A 103 -12.00 -14.79 19.36
N ILE A 104 -12.41 -15.28 18.19
CA ILE A 104 -11.51 -15.62 17.09
C ILE A 104 -11.85 -14.70 15.90
N TYR A 105 -10.85 -13.99 15.44
CA TYR A 105 -10.91 -13.19 14.22
C TYR A 105 -10.26 -13.95 13.06
N PHE A 106 -11.01 -14.12 11.98
CA PHE A 106 -10.44 -14.49 10.69
C PHE A 106 -10.10 -13.23 9.92
N VAL A 107 -8.79 -12.97 9.83
CA VAL A 107 -8.23 -11.79 9.15
C VAL A 107 -8.08 -12.13 7.69
N VAL A 108 -8.90 -11.48 6.85
CA VAL A 108 -8.98 -11.81 5.42
C VAL A 108 -8.63 -10.60 4.57
N ASN A 109 -7.66 -10.76 3.67
CA ASN A 109 -7.49 -9.79 2.60
C ASN A 109 -8.56 -10.02 1.52
N ASP A 110 -9.63 -9.25 1.59
CA ASP A 110 -10.73 -9.28 0.65
C ASP A 110 -10.53 -8.33 -0.55
N ASN A 111 -9.37 -7.68 -0.63
CA ASN A 111 -9.05 -6.68 -1.65
C ASN A 111 -10.16 -5.63 -1.83
N TYR A 112 -10.86 -5.26 -0.75
CA TYR A 112 -12.02 -4.34 -0.72
C TYR A 112 -13.23 -4.81 -1.53
N LYS A 113 -13.23 -6.07 -2.02
CA LYS A 113 -14.32 -6.64 -2.86
C LYS A 113 -15.44 -7.28 -2.03
N GLY A 114 -15.22 -7.43 -0.70
CA GLY A 114 -16.13 -8.15 0.20
C GLY A 114 -15.91 -9.67 0.17
N LEU A 115 -16.77 -10.40 0.88
CA LEU A 115 -16.62 -11.84 1.05
C LEU A 115 -17.85 -12.61 0.57
N TYR A 116 -17.64 -13.84 0.17
CA TYR A 116 -18.66 -14.72 -0.39
C TYR A 116 -19.61 -15.27 0.68
N PRO A 117 -20.89 -15.55 0.34
CA PRO A 117 -21.90 -16.04 1.28
C PRO A 117 -21.48 -17.31 2.03
N GLU A 118 -20.72 -18.19 1.40
CA GLU A 118 -20.24 -19.44 1.97
C GLU A 118 -19.31 -19.22 3.17
N ILE A 119 -18.54 -18.14 3.16
CA ILE A 119 -17.68 -17.75 4.29
C ILE A 119 -18.54 -17.29 5.47
N HIS A 120 -19.55 -16.47 5.21
CA HIS A 120 -20.49 -16.02 6.24
C HIS A 120 -21.29 -17.18 6.83
N GLN A 121 -21.75 -18.14 5.98
CA GLN A 121 -22.42 -19.35 6.45
C GLN A 121 -21.50 -20.17 7.36
N LYS A 122 -20.24 -20.35 6.96
CA LYS A 122 -19.26 -21.10 7.76
C LYS A 122 -19.03 -20.47 9.14
N LEU A 123 -18.99 -19.14 9.23
CA LEU A 123 -18.88 -18.46 10.52
C LEU A 123 -20.11 -18.71 11.41
N ALA A 124 -21.31 -18.72 10.83
CA ALA A 124 -22.53 -19.05 11.57
C ALA A 124 -22.50 -20.49 12.12
N ASP A 125 -22.01 -21.43 11.31
CA ASP A 125 -21.82 -22.83 11.74
C ASP A 125 -20.81 -22.94 12.88
N LEU A 126 -19.66 -22.22 12.81
CA LEU A 126 -18.64 -22.20 13.85
C LEU A 126 -19.17 -21.61 15.16
N ARG A 127 -19.98 -20.55 15.13
CA ARG A 127 -20.62 -19.98 16.33
C ARG A 127 -21.56 -20.99 17.00
N THR A 128 -22.22 -21.83 16.22
CA THR A 128 -23.09 -22.90 16.73
C THR A 128 -22.24 -24.06 17.28
N GLN A 129 -21.13 -24.39 16.64
CA GLN A 129 -20.25 -25.50 17.03
C GLN A 129 -19.49 -25.19 18.34
N TYR A 130 -19.01 -23.96 18.50
CA TYR A 130 -18.17 -23.53 19.62
C TYR A 130 -18.90 -22.52 20.53
N VAL A 131 -19.87 -23.01 21.29
CA VAL A 131 -20.67 -22.19 22.21
C VAL A 131 -19.78 -21.45 23.22
N GLY A 132 -19.95 -20.13 23.33
CA GLY A 132 -19.16 -19.30 24.24
C GLY A 132 -17.91 -18.67 23.63
N ILE A 133 -17.63 -18.96 22.35
CA ILE A 133 -16.57 -18.29 21.57
C ILE A 133 -17.23 -17.49 20.45
N GLU A 134 -16.86 -16.22 20.35
CA GLU A 134 -17.29 -15.36 19.25
C GLU A 134 -16.38 -15.60 18.01
N PHE A 135 -16.98 -15.68 16.83
CA PHE A 135 -16.25 -15.79 15.57
C PHE A 135 -16.58 -14.59 14.67
N GLU A 136 -15.58 -13.84 14.28
CA GLU A 136 -15.76 -12.64 13.45
C GLU A 136 -14.79 -12.57 12.29
N LEU A 137 -15.17 -11.80 11.28
CA LEU A 137 -14.31 -11.44 10.18
C LEU A 137 -13.58 -10.14 10.52
N PHE A 138 -12.31 -10.09 10.12
CA PHE A 138 -11.51 -8.89 10.15
C PHE A 138 -11.01 -8.64 8.72
N ARG A 139 -11.65 -7.73 8.00
CA ARG A 139 -11.38 -7.47 6.58
C ARG A 139 -10.33 -6.39 6.40
N THR A 140 -9.86 -6.23 5.18
CA THR A 140 -8.94 -5.14 4.80
C THR A 140 -9.46 -3.75 5.21
N LYS A 141 -10.76 -3.50 5.04
CA LYS A 141 -11.38 -2.23 5.46
C LYS A 141 -11.37 -2.01 6.99
N ASP A 142 -11.43 -3.09 7.74
CA ASP A 142 -11.37 -3.01 9.21
C ASP A 142 -9.94 -2.70 9.67
N LEU A 143 -8.92 -3.27 8.99
CA LEU A 143 -7.51 -2.94 9.21
C LEU A 143 -7.21 -1.49 8.83
N GLU A 144 -7.68 -1.03 7.66
CA GLU A 144 -7.56 0.37 7.23
C GLU A 144 -8.08 1.35 8.28
N ARG A 145 -9.31 1.12 8.79
CA ARG A 145 -9.91 1.98 9.82
C ARG A 145 -9.05 2.05 11.08
N ARG A 146 -8.47 0.92 11.47
CA ARG A 146 -7.60 0.88 12.64
C ARG A 146 -6.32 1.67 12.41
N VAL A 147 -5.65 1.49 11.29
CA VAL A 147 -4.44 2.26 10.92
C VAL A 147 -4.75 3.75 10.91
N LEU A 148 -5.84 4.17 10.25
CA LEU A 148 -6.19 5.58 10.12
C LEU A 148 -6.70 6.23 11.43
N SER A 149 -6.94 5.45 12.48
CA SER A 149 -7.27 5.97 13.81
C SER A 149 -6.04 6.27 14.67
N LEU A 150 -4.84 5.89 14.22
CA LEU A 150 -3.58 6.14 14.91
C LEU A 150 -3.05 7.56 14.65
N ASP A 151 -2.08 8.00 15.42
CA ASP A 151 -1.34 9.23 15.12
C ASP A 151 -0.48 9.07 13.86
N ILE A 152 -0.13 10.22 13.25
CA ILE A 152 0.55 10.22 11.94
C ILE A 152 1.92 9.56 11.97
N ASP A 153 2.66 9.67 13.08
CA ASP A 153 3.98 9.07 13.20
C ASP A 153 3.87 7.55 13.29
N THR A 154 2.88 7.05 13.99
CA THR A 154 2.55 5.61 14.04
C THR A 154 2.07 5.10 12.68
N ILE A 155 1.21 5.83 11.99
CA ILE A 155 0.80 5.51 10.62
C ILE A 155 2.03 5.38 9.72
N GLN A 156 2.96 6.32 9.77
CA GLN A 156 4.19 6.26 8.96
C GLN A 156 5.07 5.05 9.29
N ARG A 157 5.12 4.59 10.54
CA ARG A 157 5.83 3.35 10.89
C ARG A 157 5.21 2.12 10.23
N ILE A 158 3.90 2.11 10.01
CA ILE A 158 3.16 0.98 9.38
C ILE A 158 3.28 1.02 7.86
N ILE A 159 2.96 2.15 7.25
CA ILE A 159 2.81 2.25 5.79
C ILE A 159 4.02 2.86 5.07
N GLY A 160 4.96 3.45 5.80
CA GLY A 160 6.10 4.19 5.27
C GLY A 160 5.97 5.70 5.40
N ILE A 161 7.07 6.41 5.18
CA ILE A 161 7.15 7.87 5.32
C ILE A 161 6.28 8.56 4.27
N LEU A 162 5.49 9.53 4.72
CA LEU A 162 4.70 10.39 3.85
C LEU A 162 5.57 11.56 3.34
N PRO A 163 5.54 11.91 2.04
CA PRO A 163 6.27 13.07 1.57
C PRO A 163 5.72 14.35 2.23
N ASN A 164 6.62 15.23 2.69
CA ASN A 164 6.22 16.52 3.25
C ASN A 164 6.53 17.64 2.25
N PRO A 165 5.53 18.16 1.53
CA PRO A 165 5.74 19.16 0.50
C PRO A 165 6.18 20.53 1.02
N GLN A 166 6.17 20.75 2.33
CA GLN A 166 6.72 21.99 2.94
C GLN A 166 8.25 21.97 3.02
N SER A 167 8.91 20.85 2.78
CA SER A 167 10.36 20.76 2.64
C SER A 167 10.75 21.18 1.22
N THR A 168 11.03 22.48 1.00
CA THR A 168 11.17 23.10 -0.32
C THR A 168 12.55 22.98 -0.95
N LEU A 169 13.53 22.42 -0.27
CA LEU A 169 14.90 22.30 -0.78
C LEU A 169 15.16 20.90 -1.34
N LEU A 170 15.27 20.82 -2.67
CA LEU A 170 15.78 19.64 -3.33
C LEU A 170 17.31 19.64 -3.25
N GLU A 171 17.87 18.76 -2.43
CA GLU A 171 19.32 18.58 -2.39
C GLU A 171 19.78 17.74 -3.59
N PRO A 172 20.77 18.20 -4.37
CA PRO A 172 21.22 17.55 -5.61
C PRO A 172 21.63 16.07 -5.44
N ASN A 173 22.17 15.69 -4.28
CA ASN A 173 22.56 14.32 -3.97
C ASN A 173 21.36 13.35 -3.94
N TYR A 174 20.22 13.77 -3.40
CA TYR A 174 19.00 12.93 -3.40
C TYR A 174 18.40 12.81 -4.80
N LEU A 175 18.45 13.88 -5.60
CA LEU A 175 18.05 13.79 -7.00
C LEU A 175 18.97 12.85 -7.78
N THR A 176 20.28 12.94 -7.59
CA THR A 176 21.25 12.01 -8.19
C THR A 176 20.97 10.56 -7.80
N GLU A 177 20.65 10.30 -6.52
CA GLU A 177 20.30 8.97 -6.02
C GLU A 177 19.06 8.42 -6.73
N VAL A 178 18.01 9.22 -6.87
CA VAL A 178 16.76 8.84 -7.56
C VAL A 178 17.01 8.59 -9.05
N LEU A 179 17.76 9.45 -9.71
CA LEU A 179 18.09 9.30 -11.14
C LEU A 179 18.93 8.06 -11.40
N ASN A 180 19.96 7.78 -10.56
CA ASN A 180 20.72 6.53 -10.64
C ASN A 180 19.83 5.29 -10.45
N HIS A 181 18.88 5.34 -9.53
CA HIS A 181 17.94 4.25 -9.34
C HIS A 181 17.06 4.07 -10.59
N LEU A 182 16.54 5.16 -11.16
CA LEU A 182 15.73 5.13 -12.37
C LEU A 182 16.51 4.56 -13.58
N MET A 183 17.83 4.86 -13.69
CA MET A 183 18.68 4.33 -14.76
C MET A 183 18.81 2.79 -14.74
N ASN A 184 18.58 2.13 -13.60
CA ASN A 184 18.62 0.66 -13.52
C ASN A 184 17.41 -0.02 -14.17
N PHE A 185 16.32 0.69 -14.43
CA PHE A 185 15.16 0.12 -15.11
C PHE A 185 15.40 -0.02 -16.62
N LYS A 186 14.81 -1.06 -17.22
CA LYS A 186 14.82 -1.22 -18.68
C LYS A 186 13.80 -0.29 -19.32
N SER A 187 14.10 0.24 -20.49
CA SER A 187 13.18 1.01 -21.32
C SER A 187 12.89 0.24 -22.60
N ASN A 188 11.60 0.15 -22.96
CA ASN A 188 11.14 -0.47 -24.20
C ASN A 188 10.62 0.59 -25.21
N PHE A 189 10.75 1.87 -24.90
CA PHE A 189 10.19 2.97 -25.68
C PHE A 189 11.22 3.49 -26.70
N SER A 190 10.79 3.71 -27.96
CA SER A 190 11.66 4.17 -29.05
C SER A 190 11.47 5.63 -29.45
N GLU A 191 10.35 6.24 -29.10
CA GLU A 191 10.04 7.63 -29.50
C GLU A 191 9.93 8.56 -28.29
N SER A 192 10.47 9.78 -28.42
CA SER A 192 10.28 10.88 -27.50
C SER A 192 9.34 11.91 -28.15
N SER A 193 8.24 12.26 -27.48
CA SER A 193 7.38 13.37 -27.88
C SER A 193 7.92 14.68 -27.33
N LEU A 194 7.80 15.77 -28.10
CA LEU A 194 8.11 17.11 -27.61
C LEU A 194 6.99 17.57 -26.66
N PRO A 195 7.33 18.12 -25.48
CA PRO A 195 6.33 18.55 -24.52
C PRO A 195 5.54 19.74 -25.06
N ASN A 196 4.21 19.64 -25.01
CA ASN A 196 3.32 20.78 -25.12
C ASN A 196 3.19 21.45 -23.74
N GLN A 197 3.21 22.76 -23.71
CA GLN A 197 3.00 23.53 -22.48
C GLN A 197 1.50 23.46 -22.11
N LEU A 198 1.15 22.58 -21.18
CA LEU A 198 -0.22 22.28 -20.79
C LEU A 198 -0.56 22.89 -19.43
N ASP A 199 -1.84 23.16 -19.21
CA ASP A 199 -2.36 23.58 -17.91
C ASP A 199 -2.26 22.44 -16.89
N PHE A 200 -1.26 22.51 -16.02
CA PHE A 200 -0.95 21.53 -14.99
C PHE A 200 -2.16 21.18 -14.10
N THR A 201 -2.95 22.22 -13.74
CA THR A 201 -4.15 22.04 -12.92
C THR A 201 -5.26 21.30 -13.68
N LYS A 202 -5.40 21.59 -14.97
CA LYS A 202 -6.34 20.88 -15.85
C LYS A 202 -5.96 19.39 -15.95
N LYS A 203 -4.67 19.10 -16.12
CA LYS A 203 -4.18 17.72 -16.21
C LYS A 203 -4.46 16.91 -14.93
N ILE A 204 -4.27 17.49 -13.74
CA ILE A 204 -4.63 16.87 -12.47
C ILE A 204 -6.10 16.46 -12.45
N LYS A 205 -7.00 17.39 -12.82
CA LYS A 205 -8.45 17.16 -12.80
C LYS A 205 -8.88 16.11 -13.82
N GLN A 206 -8.35 16.16 -15.03
CA GLN A 206 -8.71 15.22 -16.10
C GLN A 206 -8.29 13.78 -15.76
N ASN A 207 -7.18 13.60 -15.06
CA ASN A 207 -6.72 12.30 -14.61
C ASN A 207 -7.39 11.85 -13.30
N GLU A 208 -8.38 12.59 -12.80
CA GLU A 208 -9.12 12.24 -11.57
C GLU A 208 -8.20 11.96 -10.37
N LEU A 209 -7.04 12.64 -10.33
CA LEU A 209 -6.15 12.55 -9.19
C LEU A 209 -6.83 13.16 -7.97
N SER A 210 -6.76 12.48 -6.83
CA SER A 210 -7.31 12.99 -5.58
C SER A 210 -6.77 14.38 -5.24
N ASP A 211 -7.58 15.19 -4.56
CA ASP A 211 -7.19 16.55 -4.15
C ASP A 211 -5.86 16.57 -3.40
N TYR A 212 -5.56 15.49 -2.69
CA TYR A 212 -4.31 15.37 -1.96
C TYR A 212 -3.12 15.18 -2.90
N ILE A 213 -3.16 14.20 -3.80
CA ILE A 213 -2.09 13.97 -4.79
C ILE A 213 -1.93 15.22 -5.66
N GLY A 214 -3.04 15.79 -6.11
CA GLY A 214 -3.06 17.02 -6.89
C GLY A 214 -2.37 18.18 -6.17
N SER A 215 -2.69 18.38 -4.89
CA SER A 215 -2.05 19.43 -4.08
C SER A 215 -0.55 19.21 -3.90
N HIS A 216 -0.12 17.96 -3.70
CA HIS A 216 1.29 17.62 -3.58
C HIS A 216 2.05 17.81 -4.88
N LEU A 217 1.46 17.41 -6.01
CA LEU A 217 2.02 17.67 -7.34
C LEU A 217 2.13 19.17 -7.61
N GLN A 218 1.11 19.98 -7.27
CA GLN A 218 1.15 21.44 -7.42
C GLN A 218 2.25 22.07 -6.59
N LEU A 219 2.43 21.63 -5.34
CA LEU A 219 3.53 22.12 -4.49
C LEU A 219 4.90 21.72 -5.05
N ALA A 220 5.05 20.48 -5.49
CA ALA A 220 6.28 19.98 -6.12
C ALA A 220 6.58 20.71 -7.45
N HIS A 221 5.53 21.07 -8.21
CA HIS A 221 5.64 21.82 -9.46
C HIS A 221 6.35 23.17 -9.26
N HIS A 222 6.16 23.86 -8.14
CA HIS A 222 6.91 25.08 -7.83
C HIS A 222 8.43 24.85 -7.72
N SER A 223 8.87 23.62 -7.57
CA SER A 223 10.29 23.24 -7.43
C SER A 223 10.90 22.59 -8.65
N ILE A 224 10.15 22.38 -9.75
CA ILE A 224 10.67 21.72 -10.97
C ILE A 224 11.83 22.45 -11.61
N TYR A 225 11.93 23.78 -11.41
CA TYR A 225 13.07 24.55 -11.90
C TYR A 225 14.41 24.01 -11.37
N GLN A 226 14.44 23.40 -10.20
CA GLN A 226 15.63 22.79 -9.61
C GLN A 226 16.06 21.54 -10.41
N VAL A 227 15.11 20.75 -10.90
CA VAL A 227 15.36 19.61 -11.81
C VAL A 227 15.91 20.12 -13.15
N ILE A 228 15.31 21.19 -13.70
CA ILE A 228 15.76 21.81 -14.94
C ILE A 228 17.21 22.31 -14.80
N GLN A 229 17.52 23.00 -13.69
CA GLN A 229 18.87 23.46 -13.42
C GLN A 229 19.85 22.30 -13.21
N TYR A 230 19.43 21.25 -12.50
CA TYR A 230 20.25 20.07 -12.32
C TYR A 230 20.64 19.44 -13.66
N PHE A 231 19.70 19.19 -14.55
CA PHE A 231 20.00 18.66 -15.90
C PHE A 231 20.86 19.58 -16.76
N LYS A 232 20.77 20.88 -16.55
CA LYS A 232 21.61 21.85 -17.27
C LYS A 232 23.09 21.75 -16.90
N TYR A 233 23.38 21.41 -15.63
CA TYR A 233 24.75 21.40 -15.09
C TYR A 233 25.30 19.98 -14.88
N ASN A 234 24.51 18.95 -15.08
CA ASN A 234 24.91 17.56 -14.92
C ASN A 234 24.58 16.79 -16.19
N SER A 235 25.62 16.61 -17.04
CA SER A 235 25.49 15.90 -18.32
C SER A 235 25.52 14.36 -18.19
N ASP A 236 25.62 13.83 -16.95
CA ASP A 236 25.75 12.40 -16.70
C ASP A 236 24.46 11.61 -17.00
N PHE A 237 23.35 12.31 -17.19
CA PHE A 237 22.06 11.72 -17.46
C PHE A 237 21.47 12.26 -18.77
N GLU A 238 21.15 11.36 -19.68
CA GLU A 238 20.42 11.71 -20.89
C GLU A 238 18.94 11.86 -20.58
N LYS A 239 18.40 13.08 -20.73
CA LYS A 239 16.99 13.38 -20.47
C LYS A 239 16.04 12.47 -21.22
N ASP A 240 16.35 12.19 -22.48
CA ASP A 240 15.52 11.34 -23.35
C ASP A 240 15.51 9.90 -22.87
N GLU A 241 16.62 9.39 -22.33
CA GLU A 241 16.66 8.06 -21.76
C GLU A 241 15.83 7.96 -20.48
N LEU A 242 15.97 8.93 -19.58
CA LEU A 242 15.16 9.03 -18.35
C LEU A 242 13.67 9.14 -18.66
N GLN A 243 13.31 9.96 -19.63
CA GLN A 243 11.94 10.11 -20.12
C GLN A 243 11.35 8.77 -20.57
N LYS A 244 12.07 8.05 -21.42
CA LYS A 244 11.67 6.71 -21.90
C LYS A 244 11.47 5.72 -20.76
N LYS A 245 12.35 5.75 -19.76
CA LYS A 245 12.22 4.89 -18.56
C LYS A 245 10.97 5.23 -17.76
N PHE A 246 10.71 6.53 -17.57
CA PHE A 246 9.52 7.01 -16.87
C PHE A 246 8.23 6.59 -17.57
N ILE A 247 8.15 6.80 -18.89
CA ILE A 247 7.00 6.38 -19.71
C ILE A 247 6.80 4.86 -19.61
N THR A 248 7.89 4.09 -19.75
CA THR A 248 7.83 2.62 -19.68
C THR A 248 7.29 2.15 -18.32
N LEU A 249 7.80 2.73 -17.21
CA LEU A 249 7.34 2.40 -15.86
C LEU A 249 5.86 2.76 -15.67
N TYR A 250 5.45 3.93 -16.13
CA TYR A 250 4.04 4.36 -16.07
C TYR A 250 3.12 3.41 -16.83
N GLN A 251 3.48 3.02 -18.06
CA GLN A 251 2.68 2.08 -18.87
C GLN A 251 2.56 0.71 -18.19
N GLN A 252 3.65 0.21 -17.62
CA GLN A 252 3.62 -1.03 -16.84
C GLN A 252 2.63 -0.97 -15.67
N GLU A 253 2.57 0.16 -14.98
CA GLU A 253 1.61 0.34 -13.88
C GLU A 253 0.16 0.45 -14.40
N VAL A 254 -0.06 1.13 -15.52
CA VAL A 254 -1.40 1.22 -16.17
C VAL A 254 -1.92 -0.16 -16.55
N GLU A 255 -1.05 -1.04 -17.07
CA GLU A 255 -1.39 -2.41 -17.47
C GLU A 255 -1.59 -3.35 -16.28
N SER A 256 -0.82 -3.16 -15.20
CA SER A 256 -0.83 -4.04 -14.04
C SER A 256 -2.00 -3.80 -13.09
N VAL A 257 -2.50 -2.56 -13.03
CA VAL A 257 -3.60 -2.19 -12.13
C VAL A 257 -4.95 -2.51 -12.76
N GLU A 258 -5.72 -3.41 -12.15
CA GLU A 258 -7.09 -3.70 -12.57
C GLU A 258 -7.98 -2.43 -12.54
N VAL A 259 -9.08 -2.46 -13.29
CA VAL A 259 -10.07 -1.38 -13.26
C VAL A 259 -10.82 -1.42 -11.93
N ILE A 260 -10.39 -0.56 -11.00
CA ILE A 260 -10.97 -0.39 -9.66
C ILE A 260 -11.18 1.09 -9.38
N GLU A 261 -12.00 1.39 -8.40
CA GLU A 261 -12.11 2.73 -7.83
C GLU A 261 -10.72 3.24 -7.39
N ASP A 262 -10.41 4.50 -7.67
CA ASP A 262 -9.09 5.12 -7.43
C ASP A 262 -7.91 4.59 -8.28
N LYS A 263 -8.17 3.95 -9.42
CA LYS A 263 -7.11 3.37 -10.27
C LYS A 263 -5.94 4.35 -10.50
N THR A 264 -6.24 5.58 -10.88
CA THR A 264 -5.22 6.61 -11.19
C THR A 264 -4.35 6.96 -9.98
N ASN A 265 -4.98 7.06 -8.79
CA ASN A 265 -4.25 7.31 -7.55
C ASN A 265 -3.33 6.13 -7.19
N ILE A 266 -3.76 4.90 -7.43
CA ILE A 266 -2.96 3.68 -7.20
C ILE A 266 -1.77 3.64 -8.16
N ILE A 267 -1.97 3.93 -9.44
CA ILE A 267 -0.89 4.02 -10.43
C ILE A 267 0.14 5.07 -10.00
N PHE A 268 -0.33 6.25 -9.54
CA PHE A 268 0.56 7.29 -9.03
C PHE A 268 1.42 6.79 -7.87
N ILE A 269 0.82 6.13 -6.89
CA ILE A 269 1.52 5.62 -5.71
C ILE A 269 2.47 4.47 -6.06
N ASN A 270 2.06 3.57 -6.96
CA ASN A 270 2.94 2.49 -7.44
C ASN A 270 4.19 3.07 -8.08
N LEU A 271 4.01 4.01 -9.01
CA LEU A 271 5.11 4.69 -9.70
C LEU A 271 6.02 5.42 -8.70
N PHE A 272 5.43 6.17 -7.77
CA PHE A 272 6.14 6.89 -6.72
C PHE A 272 7.01 5.95 -5.86
N ASN A 273 6.44 4.84 -5.40
CA ASN A 273 7.16 3.86 -4.60
C ASN A 273 8.26 3.15 -5.39
N LYS A 274 7.97 2.78 -6.65
CA LYS A 274 8.92 2.07 -7.54
C LYS A 274 10.15 2.92 -7.85
N ILE A 275 9.98 4.23 -8.01
CA ILE A 275 11.07 5.18 -8.28
C ILE A 275 11.83 5.55 -7.00
N SER A 276 11.24 5.37 -5.83
CA SER A 276 11.89 5.69 -4.55
C SER A 276 12.92 4.61 -4.17
N PRO A 277 14.23 4.88 -4.20
CA PRO A 277 15.26 3.88 -3.88
C PRO A 277 15.21 3.43 -2.41
N ARG A 278 14.69 4.27 -1.52
CA ARG A 278 14.55 3.97 -0.08
C ARG A 278 13.50 4.86 0.59
N ASP A 279 13.08 4.46 1.77
CA ASP A 279 12.07 5.17 2.57
C ASP A 279 12.74 6.30 3.39
N ASN A 280 12.93 7.46 2.76
CA ASN A 280 13.54 8.65 3.33
C ASN A 280 12.82 9.89 2.83
N GLN A 281 12.60 10.88 3.71
CA GLN A 281 11.84 12.10 3.44
C GLN A 281 12.40 12.89 2.25
N SER A 282 13.70 13.14 2.21
CA SER A 282 14.36 13.93 1.14
C SER A 282 14.36 13.20 -0.18
N VAL A 283 14.54 11.87 -0.17
CA VAL A 283 14.42 11.01 -1.37
C VAL A 283 13.00 11.08 -1.92
N LYS A 284 11.98 10.91 -1.08
CA LYS A 284 10.57 10.98 -1.50
C LYS A 284 10.19 12.36 -2.05
N MET A 285 10.77 13.42 -1.50
CA MET A 285 10.59 14.77 -2.08
C MET A 285 11.25 14.89 -3.44
N ALA A 286 12.47 14.37 -3.62
CA ALA A 286 13.13 14.36 -4.92
C ALA A 286 12.31 13.60 -5.97
N VAL A 287 11.76 12.43 -5.60
CA VAL A 287 10.86 11.65 -6.45
C VAL A 287 9.61 12.44 -6.82
N LEU A 288 8.96 13.09 -5.86
CA LEU A 288 7.74 13.85 -6.10
C LEU A 288 7.98 15.04 -7.05
N ILE A 289 9.10 15.77 -6.89
CA ILE A 289 9.47 16.87 -7.76
C ILE A 289 9.81 16.36 -9.17
N LEU A 290 10.49 15.22 -9.27
CA LEU A 290 10.80 14.58 -10.55
C LEU A 290 9.52 14.10 -11.26
N MET A 291 8.57 13.50 -10.51
CA MET A 291 7.26 13.12 -11.05
C MET A 291 6.47 14.35 -11.54
N ALA A 292 6.51 15.47 -10.80
CA ALA A 292 5.86 16.71 -11.25
C ALA A 292 6.49 17.24 -12.55
N TYR A 293 7.81 17.14 -12.70
CA TYR A 293 8.53 17.52 -13.93
C TYR A 293 8.06 16.68 -15.14
N TYR A 294 8.02 15.33 -15.02
CA TYR A 294 7.55 14.47 -16.11
C TYR A 294 6.03 14.50 -16.31
N PHE A 295 5.27 14.82 -15.27
CA PHE A 295 3.84 15.07 -15.39
C PHE A 295 3.56 16.32 -16.22
N GLU A 296 4.31 17.42 -16.01
CA GLU A 296 4.21 18.64 -16.82
C GLU A 296 4.64 18.39 -18.27
N ALA A 297 5.71 17.61 -18.49
CA ALA A 297 6.22 17.28 -19.82
C ALA A 297 5.30 16.32 -20.61
N CYS A 298 4.16 15.90 -20.04
CA CYS A 298 3.19 14.99 -20.65
C CYS A 298 3.69 13.57 -20.92
N ASP A 299 4.72 13.14 -20.20
CA ASP A 299 5.31 11.82 -20.34
C ASP A 299 4.53 10.74 -19.59
N ILE A 300 3.79 11.16 -18.58
CA ILE A 300 2.94 10.31 -17.72
C ILE A 300 1.58 10.96 -17.54
N PHE A 301 0.55 10.13 -17.43
CA PHE A 301 -0.87 10.51 -17.33
C PHE A 301 -1.42 11.18 -18.61
N GLU A 302 -2.74 11.15 -18.74
CA GLU A 302 -3.41 11.62 -19.96
C GLU A 302 -3.32 13.14 -20.12
N GLU A 303 -3.16 13.57 -21.38
CA GLU A 303 -3.15 14.98 -21.73
C GLU A 303 -4.56 15.59 -21.67
N PRO A 304 -4.71 16.84 -21.21
CA PRO A 304 -5.98 17.55 -21.30
C PRO A 304 -6.36 17.76 -22.77
N GLN A 305 -7.58 17.36 -23.10
CA GLN A 305 -8.19 17.63 -24.41
C GLN A 305 -8.64 19.07 -24.53
#